data_da49633355033dffdbf76daf10e57fd7
#
_entry.id   da49633355033dffdbf76daf10e57fd7
#
_cell.length_a   1.000
_cell.length_b   1.000
_cell.length_c   1.000
_cell.angle_alpha   90.00
_cell.angle_beta   90.00
_cell.angle_gamma   90.00
#
_symmetry.space_group_name_H-M   'P 1'
#
loop_
_entity.id
_entity.type
_entity.pdbx_description
1 polymer ?
#
loop_
_entity_poly.entity_id
_entity_poly.type
_entity_poly.pdbx_seq_one_letter_code
_entity_poly.pdbx_strand_id
1 'polypeptide(L)'
;MKYRRLGRTGLEVSVLGFGCGAVGGLLVRGDRREMASVLARAIELGINYFDTAPSYGDGLSESNVGLVLEELKPDVLVGTKVLLMAKDMEDIERAVLESVEGSLKRLRCDRIDLIQLHNPVGSQRQPDQGRVSVDDVEVSIQAFQKLQRQGKVRFWGITGLGDTAALQRVVAAGHADTIQCCFNLINPTAGVQTPAGFPFQNYGQLIDHAARSQMGIIGIRVLAGGALSGSAARHPNALQIVKPIASGRDFTDDVERACHFNFLVEERYVSDLVEAAIRFAITKVEVSTALVGISDLAQLEQAAEYANRGPLPPEALRRLNKVWMDQTPIKS
;
A
#
# COMPACT_ATOMS: atom_id res chain seq x y z
N MET A 1 -19.21 2.07 -4.89
CA MET A 1 -17.87 1.43 -4.80
C MET A 1 -18.00 -0.06 -5.05
N LYS A 2 -17.06 -0.70 -5.77
CA LYS A 2 -16.98 -2.17 -5.89
C LYS A 2 -16.18 -2.75 -4.74
N TYR A 3 -16.48 -4.01 -4.37
CA TYR A 3 -15.78 -4.73 -3.30
C TYR A 3 -15.14 -6.00 -3.86
N ARG A 4 -14.05 -6.43 -3.20
CA ARG A 4 -13.34 -7.67 -3.50
C ARG A 4 -12.97 -8.38 -2.20
N ARG A 5 -12.95 -9.70 -2.26
CA ARG A 5 -12.48 -10.50 -1.14
C ARG A 5 -10.97 -10.31 -0.92
N LEU A 6 -10.56 -10.08 0.32
CA LEU A 6 -9.16 -9.96 0.71
C LEU A 6 -8.56 -11.36 0.95
N GLY A 7 -8.34 -12.08 -0.13
CA GLY A 7 -7.76 -13.42 -0.09
C GLY A 7 -8.49 -14.37 0.87
N ARG A 8 -7.71 -15.20 1.58
CA ARG A 8 -8.21 -16.19 2.54
C ARG A 8 -8.86 -15.58 3.79
N THR A 9 -8.65 -14.29 4.06
CA THR A 9 -9.25 -13.63 5.24
C THR A 9 -10.77 -13.63 5.22
N GLY A 10 -11.37 -13.73 4.02
CA GLY A 10 -12.79 -13.62 3.81
C GLY A 10 -13.37 -12.22 3.97
N LEU A 11 -12.56 -11.22 4.32
CA LEU A 11 -12.97 -9.83 4.43
C LEU A 11 -13.32 -9.27 3.04
N GLU A 12 -14.42 -8.54 2.94
CA GLU A 12 -14.80 -7.78 1.74
C GLU A 12 -14.25 -6.35 1.85
N VAL A 13 -13.32 -5.98 0.98
CA VAL A 13 -12.70 -4.64 0.95
C VAL A 13 -13.09 -3.88 -0.30
N SER A 14 -13.28 -2.57 -0.18
CA SER A 14 -13.46 -1.69 -1.33
C SER A 14 -12.23 -1.73 -2.24
N VAL A 15 -12.43 -1.69 -3.57
CA VAL A 15 -11.32 -1.73 -4.55
C VAL A 15 -10.37 -0.53 -4.42
N LEU A 16 -10.84 0.56 -3.80
CA LEU A 16 -10.04 1.71 -3.37
C LEU A 16 -9.98 1.70 -1.85
N GLY A 17 -8.78 1.67 -1.28
CA GLY A 17 -8.52 1.80 0.15
C GLY A 17 -7.97 3.18 0.50
N PHE A 18 -8.26 3.66 1.70
CA PHE A 18 -7.78 4.94 2.21
C PHE A 18 -6.40 4.79 2.86
N GLY A 19 -5.37 5.33 2.23
CA GLY A 19 -4.02 5.38 2.79
C GLY A 19 -3.87 6.55 3.77
N CYS A 20 -3.80 6.25 5.06
CA CYS A 20 -3.64 7.23 6.14
C CYS A 20 -2.18 7.69 6.33
N GLY A 21 -1.28 7.32 5.41
CA GLY A 21 0.15 7.54 5.53
C GLY A 21 0.60 8.99 5.34
N ALA A 22 1.85 9.25 5.76
CA ALA A 22 2.46 10.57 5.68
C ALA A 22 2.61 11.11 4.25
N VAL A 23 2.60 10.24 3.22
CA VAL A 23 2.73 10.65 1.81
C VAL A 23 1.55 11.51 1.36
N GLY A 24 0.31 11.08 1.59
CA GLY A 24 -0.88 11.91 1.41
C GLY A 24 -1.02 12.98 2.50
N GLY A 25 -0.81 12.56 3.74
CA GLY A 25 -0.52 13.40 4.88
C GLY A 25 -1.71 14.01 5.60
N LEU A 26 -2.94 13.85 5.10
CA LEU A 26 -4.12 14.40 5.76
C LEU A 26 -4.16 14.00 7.25
N LEU A 27 -4.05 12.70 7.55
CA LEU A 27 -4.15 12.15 8.91
C LEU A 27 -2.91 12.44 9.80
N VAL A 28 -1.89 13.12 9.26
CA VAL A 28 -0.65 13.49 9.98
C VAL A 28 -0.54 15.01 10.14
N ARG A 29 -0.96 15.80 9.13
CA ARG A 29 -0.73 17.24 9.05
C ARG A 29 -2.00 18.08 8.78
N GLY A 30 -3.12 17.43 8.46
CA GLY A 30 -4.38 18.12 8.21
C GLY A 30 -5.01 18.70 9.47
N ASP A 31 -6.00 19.56 9.28
CA ASP A 31 -6.85 20.06 10.38
C ASP A 31 -7.82 18.96 10.84
N ARG A 32 -8.13 18.94 12.14
CA ARG A 32 -9.00 17.92 12.75
C ARG A 32 -10.41 17.86 12.12
N ARG A 33 -10.99 19.04 11.81
CA ARG A 33 -12.35 19.11 11.21
C ARG A 33 -12.30 18.58 9.78
N GLU A 34 -11.24 18.91 9.03
CA GLU A 34 -11.01 18.40 7.70
C GLU A 34 -10.84 16.88 7.72
N MET A 35 -9.99 16.33 8.62
CA MET A 35 -9.83 14.89 8.79
C MET A 35 -11.17 14.18 9.02
N ALA A 36 -11.97 14.66 9.96
CA ALA A 36 -13.27 14.06 10.28
C ALA A 36 -14.23 14.11 9.07
N SER A 37 -14.29 15.25 8.40
CA SER A 37 -15.13 15.44 7.21
C SER A 37 -14.71 14.52 6.06
N VAL A 38 -13.41 14.42 5.81
CA VAL A 38 -12.87 13.58 4.71
C VAL A 38 -13.04 12.09 5.01
N LEU A 39 -12.84 11.65 6.26
CA LEU A 39 -13.08 10.25 6.62
C LEU A 39 -14.57 9.90 6.55
N ALA A 40 -15.46 10.76 7.05
CA ALA A 40 -16.90 10.58 6.93
C ALA A 40 -17.29 10.44 5.44
N ARG A 41 -16.77 11.32 4.60
CA ARG A 41 -17.03 11.29 3.16
C ARG A 41 -16.46 10.03 2.49
N ALA A 42 -15.30 9.54 2.90
CA ALA A 42 -14.75 8.28 2.41
C ALA A 42 -15.69 7.10 2.69
N ILE A 43 -16.26 7.04 3.90
CA ILE A 43 -17.22 6.01 4.31
C ILE A 43 -18.51 6.12 3.48
N GLU A 44 -19.05 7.33 3.29
CA GLU A 44 -20.22 7.58 2.44
C GLU A 44 -20.00 7.13 0.98
N LEU A 45 -18.80 7.30 0.45
CA LEU A 45 -18.41 6.86 -0.90
C LEU A 45 -18.20 5.34 -0.97
N GLY A 46 -18.33 4.63 0.15
CA GLY A 46 -18.22 3.18 0.25
C GLY A 46 -16.79 2.67 0.39
N ILE A 47 -15.83 3.52 0.79
CA ILE A 47 -14.49 3.07 1.17
C ILE A 47 -14.59 2.49 2.58
N ASN A 48 -14.18 1.22 2.73
CA ASN A 48 -14.29 0.50 3.99
C ASN A 48 -12.95 -0.05 4.52
N TYR A 49 -11.82 0.23 3.86
CA TYR A 49 -10.50 -0.18 4.32
C TYR A 49 -9.58 1.03 4.51
N PHE A 50 -9.09 1.21 5.74
CA PHE A 50 -8.20 2.29 6.17
C PHE A 50 -6.86 1.71 6.61
N ASP A 51 -5.76 2.15 5.99
CA ASP A 51 -4.42 1.63 6.25
C ASP A 51 -3.54 2.70 6.91
N THR A 52 -3.12 2.44 8.14
CA THR A 52 -2.24 3.32 8.92
C THR A 52 -0.97 2.62 9.40
N ALA A 53 -0.16 3.25 10.23
CA ALA A 53 1.01 2.68 10.90
C ALA A 53 1.47 3.54 12.08
N PRO A 54 2.15 2.95 13.09
CA PRO A 54 2.77 3.71 14.20
C PRO A 54 3.82 4.72 13.71
N SER A 55 4.54 4.40 12.63
CA SER A 55 5.56 5.29 12.05
C SER A 55 4.98 6.51 11.30
N TYR A 56 3.68 6.59 11.07
CA TYR A 56 3.06 7.70 10.37
C TYR A 56 2.81 8.87 11.31
N GLY A 57 3.75 9.85 11.29
CA GLY A 57 3.72 11.00 12.19
C GLY A 57 3.87 10.60 13.66
N ASP A 58 4.71 9.61 13.97
CA ASP A 58 4.97 9.13 15.33
C ASP A 58 3.68 8.77 16.10
N GLY A 59 2.79 8.02 15.44
CA GLY A 59 1.51 7.58 15.98
C GLY A 59 0.35 8.57 15.80
N LEU A 60 0.58 9.76 15.25
CA LEU A 60 -0.48 10.75 15.01
C LEU A 60 -1.56 10.20 14.07
N SER A 61 -1.16 9.49 13.00
CA SER A 61 -2.13 8.91 12.07
C SER A 61 -3.05 7.90 12.75
N GLU A 62 -2.53 6.97 13.54
CA GLU A 62 -3.35 6.03 14.30
C GLU A 62 -4.26 6.72 15.30
N SER A 63 -3.74 7.74 16.01
CA SER A 63 -4.51 8.51 17.00
C SER A 63 -5.66 9.27 16.34
N ASN A 64 -5.42 9.89 15.18
CA ASN A 64 -6.44 10.64 14.46
C ASN A 64 -7.49 9.71 13.83
N VAL A 65 -7.06 8.57 13.25
CA VAL A 65 -8.00 7.53 12.79
C VAL A 65 -8.87 7.05 13.95
N GLY A 66 -8.26 6.69 15.09
CA GLY A 66 -8.97 6.21 16.26
C GLY A 66 -10.02 7.20 16.80
N LEU A 67 -9.64 8.48 16.89
CA LEU A 67 -10.56 9.55 17.32
C LEU A 67 -11.78 9.67 16.40
N VAL A 68 -11.57 9.70 15.08
CA VAL A 68 -12.67 9.87 14.13
C VAL A 68 -13.56 8.62 14.06
N LEU A 69 -12.96 7.42 14.08
CA LEU A 69 -13.76 6.19 14.03
C LEU A 69 -14.54 5.94 15.35
N GLU A 70 -14.00 6.34 16.51
CA GLU A 70 -14.71 6.31 17.79
C GLU A 70 -15.95 7.22 17.76
N GLU A 71 -15.85 8.38 17.13
CA GLU A 71 -16.95 9.35 16.98
C GLU A 71 -18.01 8.86 15.99
N LEU A 72 -17.58 8.42 14.79
CA LEU A 72 -18.47 8.01 13.70
C LEU A 72 -19.05 6.59 13.86
N LYS A 73 -18.36 5.70 14.57
CA LYS A 73 -18.71 4.27 14.78
C LYS A 73 -19.12 3.52 13.50
N PRO A 74 -18.35 3.64 12.42
CA PRO A 74 -18.70 2.99 11.15
C PRO A 74 -18.33 1.50 11.17
N ASP A 75 -18.94 0.73 10.28
CA ASP A 75 -18.52 -0.65 9.98
C ASP A 75 -17.42 -0.60 8.90
N VAL A 76 -16.17 -0.45 9.34
CA VAL A 76 -15.00 -0.39 8.47
C VAL A 76 -13.87 -1.27 8.99
N LEU A 77 -12.91 -1.55 8.14
CA LEU A 77 -11.74 -2.37 8.41
C LEU A 77 -10.51 -1.48 8.58
N VAL A 78 -9.75 -1.70 9.64
CA VAL A 78 -8.52 -0.96 9.93
C VAL A 78 -7.32 -1.88 9.87
N GLY A 79 -6.37 -1.52 8.99
CA GLY A 79 -5.04 -2.10 8.93
C GLY A 79 -4.02 -1.18 9.58
N THR A 80 -3.13 -1.74 10.42
CA THR A 80 -1.94 -1.05 10.89
C THR A 80 -0.71 -1.96 10.82
N LYS A 81 0.43 -1.50 11.34
CA LYS A 81 1.70 -2.18 11.09
C LYS A 81 2.57 -2.27 12.33
N VAL A 82 3.57 -3.15 12.28
CA VAL A 82 4.68 -3.21 13.21
C VAL A 82 5.96 -2.90 12.45
N LEU A 83 6.74 -1.93 12.91
CA LEU A 83 8.07 -1.62 12.40
C LEU A 83 9.10 -1.96 13.48
N LEU A 84 9.91 -2.97 13.22
CA LEU A 84 11.01 -3.37 14.11
C LEU A 84 12.22 -2.47 13.87
N MET A 85 12.66 -1.80 14.91
CA MET A 85 13.91 -1.04 14.93
C MET A 85 15.08 -1.97 15.28
N ALA A 86 16.34 -1.51 15.10
CA ALA A 86 17.51 -2.32 15.37
C ALA A 86 17.50 -2.99 16.77
N LYS A 87 17.14 -2.23 17.81
CA LYS A 87 17.00 -2.72 19.19
C LYS A 87 15.91 -3.78 19.39
N ASP A 88 14.87 -3.72 18.56
CA ASP A 88 13.71 -4.62 18.66
C ASP A 88 14.03 -6.01 18.12
N MET A 89 15.07 -6.11 17.28
CA MET A 89 15.49 -7.37 16.65
C MET A 89 16.24 -8.32 17.61
N GLU A 90 16.50 -7.91 18.86
CA GLU A 90 17.02 -8.77 19.92
C GLU A 90 15.91 -9.63 20.54
N ASP A 91 14.67 -9.10 20.58
CA ASP A 91 13.49 -9.79 21.09
C ASP A 91 12.25 -9.37 20.28
N ILE A 92 12.12 -9.98 19.09
CA ILE A 92 11.08 -9.65 18.13
C ILE A 92 9.68 -9.92 18.68
N GLU A 93 9.48 -11.02 19.41
CA GLU A 93 8.17 -11.36 19.98
C GLU A 93 7.70 -10.24 20.91
N ARG A 94 8.53 -9.85 21.87
CA ARG A 94 8.21 -8.77 22.81
C ARG A 94 7.92 -7.47 22.07
N ALA A 95 8.77 -7.09 21.12
CA ALA A 95 8.61 -5.85 20.35
C ALA A 95 7.29 -5.82 19.56
N VAL A 96 6.91 -6.93 18.93
CA VAL A 96 5.63 -7.07 18.22
C VAL A 96 4.45 -6.90 19.18
N LEU A 97 4.48 -7.58 20.35
CA LEU A 97 3.42 -7.50 21.35
C LEU A 97 3.26 -6.05 21.87
N GLU A 98 4.36 -5.40 22.26
CA GLU A 98 4.36 -4.01 22.76
C GLU A 98 3.86 -3.02 21.67
N SER A 99 4.28 -3.19 20.43
CA SER A 99 3.86 -2.36 19.30
C SER A 99 2.34 -2.44 19.07
N VAL A 100 1.78 -3.65 19.07
CA VAL A 100 0.34 -3.86 18.85
C VAL A 100 -0.48 -3.30 20.02
N GLU A 101 -0.03 -3.47 21.28
CA GLU A 101 -0.69 -2.86 22.43
C GLU A 101 -0.71 -1.32 22.33
N GLY A 102 0.39 -0.74 21.86
CA GLY A 102 0.46 0.70 21.58
C GLY A 102 -0.52 1.14 20.49
N SER A 103 -0.63 0.36 19.41
CA SER A 103 -1.54 0.63 18.30
C SER A 103 -3.01 0.54 18.74
N LEU A 104 -3.40 -0.47 19.51
CA LEU A 104 -4.76 -0.61 20.06
C LEU A 104 -5.16 0.63 20.89
N LYS A 105 -4.23 1.13 21.74
CA LYS A 105 -4.46 2.35 22.53
C LYS A 105 -4.66 3.59 21.66
N ARG A 106 -3.80 3.79 20.63
CA ARG A 106 -3.89 4.96 19.73
C ARG A 106 -5.13 4.88 18.85
N LEU A 107 -5.45 3.70 18.31
CA LEU A 107 -6.65 3.44 17.51
C LEU A 107 -7.94 3.41 18.33
N ARG A 108 -7.86 3.38 19.68
CA ARG A 108 -9.02 3.34 20.59
C ARG A 108 -9.96 2.16 20.31
N CYS A 109 -9.38 1.00 20.05
CA CYS A 109 -10.11 -0.21 19.74
C CYS A 109 -9.56 -1.42 20.51
N ASP A 110 -10.41 -2.42 20.72
CA ASP A 110 -10.03 -3.65 21.39
C ASP A 110 -9.41 -4.68 20.43
N ARG A 111 -9.60 -4.48 19.10
CA ARG A 111 -9.13 -5.41 18.09
C ARG A 111 -8.80 -4.71 16.77
N ILE A 112 -7.65 -5.07 16.20
CA ILE A 112 -7.18 -4.66 14.88
C ILE A 112 -7.62 -5.71 13.85
N ASP A 113 -8.15 -5.28 12.70
CA ASP A 113 -8.56 -6.21 11.64
C ASP A 113 -7.37 -6.81 10.91
N LEU A 114 -6.37 -6.00 10.57
CA LEU A 114 -5.17 -6.45 9.89
C LEU A 114 -3.91 -5.80 10.46
N ILE A 115 -2.97 -6.64 10.94
CA ILE A 115 -1.64 -6.19 11.34
C ILE A 115 -0.60 -6.64 10.32
N GLN A 116 0.37 -5.79 9.98
CA GLN A 116 1.37 -6.09 8.97
C GLN A 116 2.78 -5.79 9.47
N LEU A 117 3.73 -6.68 9.18
CA LEU A 117 5.15 -6.38 9.36
C LEU A 117 5.58 -5.36 8.32
N HIS A 118 6.10 -4.21 8.77
CA HIS A 118 6.40 -3.06 7.91
C HIS A 118 7.83 -3.04 7.37
N ASN A 119 8.70 -3.87 7.93
CA ASN A 119 10.11 -3.93 7.56
C ASN A 119 10.29 -4.50 6.14
N PRO A 120 11.23 -3.98 5.35
CA PRO A 120 11.70 -4.67 4.15
C PRO A 120 12.29 -6.04 4.51
N VAL A 121 12.00 -7.05 3.70
CA VAL A 121 12.48 -8.42 3.91
C VAL A 121 13.72 -8.67 3.05
N GLY A 122 14.76 -9.21 3.63
CA GLY A 122 16.00 -9.57 2.94
C GLY A 122 16.39 -11.03 3.13
N SER A 123 17.42 -11.46 2.42
CA SER A 123 18.04 -12.77 2.60
C SER A 123 18.72 -12.90 3.95
N GLN A 124 19.15 -11.77 4.53
CA GLN A 124 19.79 -11.66 5.83
C GLN A 124 19.22 -10.45 6.60
N ARG A 125 19.26 -10.52 7.92
CA ARG A 125 18.94 -9.41 8.82
C ARG A 125 19.98 -8.30 8.66
N GLN A 126 19.52 -7.04 8.53
CA GLN A 126 20.36 -5.84 8.49
C GLN A 126 19.72 -4.76 9.38
N PRO A 127 19.98 -4.78 10.69
CA PRO A 127 19.30 -3.90 11.67
C PRO A 127 19.47 -2.42 11.35
N ASP A 128 20.67 -2.00 10.96
CA ASP A 128 20.97 -0.59 10.63
C ASP A 128 20.19 -0.06 9.42
N GLN A 129 19.70 -0.97 8.57
CA GLN A 129 18.84 -0.64 7.42
C GLN A 129 17.36 -0.91 7.70
N GLY A 130 17.00 -1.31 8.92
CA GLY A 130 15.64 -1.72 9.28
C GLY A 130 15.16 -2.97 8.53
N ARG A 131 16.07 -3.79 7.99
CA ARG A 131 15.75 -4.96 7.18
C ARG A 131 15.72 -6.22 8.07
N VAL A 132 14.66 -7.00 7.92
CA VAL A 132 14.47 -8.30 8.60
C VAL A 132 14.81 -9.46 7.66
N SER A 133 15.21 -10.61 8.22
CA SER A 133 15.35 -11.85 7.47
C SER A 133 14.02 -12.58 7.31
N VAL A 134 14.00 -13.63 6.50
CA VAL A 134 12.82 -14.52 6.39
C VAL A 134 12.52 -15.19 7.74
N ASP A 135 13.54 -15.57 8.50
CA ASP A 135 13.37 -16.18 9.82
C ASP A 135 12.76 -15.20 10.83
N ASP A 136 13.12 -13.90 10.76
CA ASP A 136 12.50 -12.86 11.59
C ASP A 136 11.01 -12.65 11.26
N VAL A 137 10.64 -12.83 9.98
CA VAL A 137 9.23 -12.82 9.57
C VAL A 137 8.47 -13.96 10.25
N GLU A 138 9.04 -15.17 10.31
CA GLU A 138 8.41 -16.32 10.96
C GLU A 138 8.23 -16.07 12.48
N VAL A 139 9.22 -15.49 13.17
CA VAL A 139 9.10 -15.10 14.58
C VAL A 139 7.98 -14.07 14.76
N SER A 140 7.90 -13.08 13.88
CA SER A 140 6.83 -12.05 13.90
C SER A 140 5.45 -12.68 13.70
N ILE A 141 5.32 -13.66 12.78
CA ILE A 141 4.08 -14.39 12.54
C ILE A 141 3.64 -15.16 13.78
N GLN A 142 4.54 -15.81 14.50
CA GLN A 142 4.22 -16.50 15.75
C GLN A 142 3.68 -15.54 16.82
N ALA A 143 4.25 -14.33 16.90
CA ALA A 143 3.75 -13.29 17.79
C ALA A 143 2.35 -12.80 17.37
N PHE A 144 2.10 -12.62 16.06
CA PHE A 144 0.77 -12.27 15.56
C PHE A 144 -0.26 -13.36 15.84
N GLN A 145 0.08 -14.64 15.70
CA GLN A 145 -0.78 -15.76 16.05
C GLN A 145 -1.14 -15.76 17.54
N LYS A 146 -0.19 -15.39 18.41
CA LYS A 146 -0.45 -15.24 19.85
C LYS A 146 -1.47 -14.12 20.11
N LEU A 147 -1.31 -12.96 19.46
CA LEU A 147 -2.25 -11.84 19.53
C LEU A 147 -3.65 -12.20 18.98
N GLN A 148 -3.71 -13.01 17.92
CA GLN A 148 -4.96 -13.50 17.36
C GLN A 148 -5.70 -14.40 18.37
N ARG A 149 -4.99 -15.34 19.03
CA ARG A 149 -5.58 -16.17 20.10
C ARG A 149 -6.10 -15.35 21.28
N GLN A 150 -5.51 -14.17 21.52
CA GLN A 150 -5.96 -13.20 22.53
C GLN A 150 -7.14 -12.34 22.05
N GLY A 151 -7.57 -12.47 20.80
CA GLY A 151 -8.64 -11.67 20.21
C GLY A 151 -8.25 -10.23 19.84
N LYS A 152 -6.95 -9.87 19.92
CA LYS A 152 -6.44 -8.51 19.68
C LYS A 152 -6.20 -8.20 18.21
N VAL A 153 -6.00 -9.23 17.37
CA VAL A 153 -5.77 -9.12 15.94
C VAL A 153 -6.61 -10.17 15.22
N ARG A 154 -7.20 -9.83 14.06
CA ARG A 154 -7.94 -10.83 13.26
C ARG A 154 -7.04 -11.54 12.27
N PHE A 155 -6.27 -10.77 11.49
CA PHE A 155 -5.42 -11.27 10.41
C PHE A 155 -4.06 -10.57 10.42
N TRP A 156 -3.08 -11.17 9.77
CA TRP A 156 -1.75 -10.58 9.65
C TRP A 156 -1.20 -10.67 8.23
N GLY A 157 -0.18 -9.84 7.96
CA GLY A 157 0.47 -9.80 6.67
C GLY A 157 1.85 -9.18 6.73
N ILE A 158 2.39 -8.91 5.56
CA ILE A 158 3.67 -8.24 5.39
C ILE A 158 3.55 -7.08 4.40
N THR A 159 4.43 -6.09 4.52
CA THR A 159 4.69 -5.15 3.44
C THR A 159 5.71 -5.79 2.50
N GLY A 160 5.31 -6.02 1.24
CA GLY A 160 6.12 -6.71 0.22
C GLY A 160 7.23 -5.82 -0.34
N LEU A 161 8.09 -5.32 0.54
CA LEU A 161 9.28 -4.54 0.22
C LEU A 161 10.54 -5.33 0.59
N GLY A 162 11.62 -5.13 -0.15
CA GLY A 162 12.90 -5.81 0.07
C GLY A 162 13.30 -6.71 -1.10
N ASP A 163 14.06 -7.76 -0.83
CA ASP A 163 14.61 -8.63 -1.87
C ASP A 163 13.54 -9.56 -2.46
N THR A 164 13.38 -9.55 -3.77
CA THR A 164 12.34 -10.33 -4.46
C THR A 164 12.39 -11.81 -4.10
N ALA A 165 13.60 -12.41 -4.06
CA ALA A 165 13.75 -13.84 -3.70
C ALA A 165 13.33 -14.12 -2.24
N ALA A 166 13.63 -13.22 -1.31
CA ALA A 166 13.21 -13.33 0.09
C ALA A 166 11.68 -13.21 0.22
N LEU A 167 11.07 -12.25 -0.48
CA LEU A 167 9.62 -12.08 -0.53
C LEU A 167 8.91 -13.32 -1.10
N GLN A 168 9.45 -13.90 -2.18
CA GLN A 168 8.91 -15.14 -2.77
C GLN A 168 8.98 -16.33 -1.79
N ARG A 169 10.05 -16.43 -0.98
CA ARG A 169 10.14 -17.44 0.08
C ARG A 169 9.06 -17.26 1.15
N VAL A 170 8.83 -16.03 1.62
CA VAL A 170 7.77 -15.73 2.60
C VAL A 170 6.39 -16.07 2.02
N VAL A 171 6.13 -15.71 0.76
CA VAL A 171 4.87 -16.04 0.08
C VAL A 171 4.70 -17.55 -0.07
N ALA A 172 5.77 -18.27 -0.46
CA ALA A 172 5.74 -19.73 -0.63
C ALA A 172 5.52 -20.48 0.69
N ALA A 173 5.99 -19.95 1.83
CA ALA A 173 5.73 -20.52 3.15
C ALA A 173 4.22 -20.48 3.50
N GLY A 174 3.47 -19.52 2.94
CA GLY A 174 2.01 -19.51 3.03
C GLY A 174 1.43 -19.14 4.40
N HIS A 175 2.23 -18.63 5.33
CA HIS A 175 1.81 -18.33 6.71
C HIS A 175 1.12 -16.97 6.83
N ALA A 176 1.45 -15.99 6.00
CA ALA A 176 0.82 -14.67 6.02
C ALA A 176 -0.53 -14.68 5.28
N ASP A 177 -1.53 -13.96 5.82
CA ASP A 177 -2.86 -13.83 5.22
C ASP A 177 -2.89 -12.82 4.09
N THR A 178 -2.04 -11.77 4.18
CA THR A 178 -2.02 -10.67 3.21
C THR A 178 -0.61 -10.21 2.89
N ILE A 179 -0.47 -9.51 1.76
CA ILE A 179 0.75 -8.82 1.36
C ILE A 179 0.43 -7.48 0.72
N GLN A 180 1.17 -6.44 1.08
CA GLN A 180 1.17 -5.16 0.34
C GLN A 180 2.18 -5.26 -0.79
N CYS A 181 1.77 -5.04 -2.03
CA CYS A 181 2.64 -5.05 -3.20
C CYS A 181 2.77 -3.67 -3.83
N CYS A 182 4.01 -3.22 -4.08
CA CYS A 182 4.26 -2.04 -4.91
C CYS A 182 3.83 -2.36 -6.34
N PHE A 183 2.80 -1.66 -6.83
CA PHE A 183 2.24 -1.92 -8.16
C PHE A 183 1.67 -0.65 -8.77
N ASN A 184 2.32 -0.15 -9.82
CA ASN A 184 1.94 1.08 -10.50
C ASN A 184 2.44 1.11 -11.96
N LEU A 185 2.10 2.16 -12.70
CA LEU A 185 2.47 2.32 -14.12
C LEU A 185 3.98 2.38 -14.35
N ILE A 186 4.76 2.95 -13.41
CA ILE A 186 6.23 3.05 -13.53
C ILE A 186 6.88 1.68 -13.31
N ASN A 187 6.45 0.96 -12.27
CA ASN A 187 6.91 -0.41 -12.00
C ASN A 187 5.75 -1.40 -11.90
N PRO A 188 5.37 -2.06 -12.98
CA PRO A 188 4.30 -3.03 -13.01
C PRO A 188 4.74 -4.46 -12.67
N THR A 189 6.02 -4.70 -12.37
CA THR A 189 6.63 -6.05 -12.32
C THR A 189 6.06 -6.97 -11.25
N ALA A 190 5.36 -6.42 -10.24
CA ALA A 190 4.68 -7.25 -9.25
C ALA A 190 3.48 -8.03 -9.83
N GLY A 191 2.88 -7.57 -10.92
CA GLY A 191 1.71 -8.21 -11.54
C GLY A 191 1.77 -8.34 -13.06
N VAL A 192 2.84 -7.86 -13.70
CA VAL A 192 3.03 -7.89 -15.16
C VAL A 192 4.42 -8.44 -15.47
N GLN A 193 4.52 -9.32 -16.45
CA GLN A 193 5.80 -9.77 -16.97
C GLN A 193 6.44 -8.64 -17.79
N THR A 194 7.70 -8.32 -17.48
CA THR A 194 8.50 -7.32 -18.19
C THR A 194 9.71 -7.96 -18.85
N PRO A 195 10.33 -7.32 -19.85
CA PRO A 195 11.52 -7.86 -20.52
C PRO A 195 12.72 -7.98 -19.58
N ALA A 196 13.66 -8.85 -19.95
CA ALA A 196 14.96 -8.88 -19.29
C ALA A 196 15.65 -7.50 -19.44
N GLY A 197 16.20 -6.97 -18.33
CA GLY A 197 16.80 -5.64 -18.32
C GLY A 197 15.82 -4.50 -18.05
N PHE A 198 14.60 -4.78 -17.60
CA PHE A 198 13.71 -3.74 -17.08
C PHE A 198 14.44 -2.89 -16.04
N PRO A 199 14.35 -1.53 -16.10
CA PRO A 199 15.30 -0.65 -15.39
C PRO A 199 15.12 -0.62 -13.86
N PHE A 200 14.08 -1.21 -13.33
CA PHE A 200 13.76 -1.19 -11.90
C PHE A 200 13.80 -2.59 -11.28
N GLN A 201 13.63 -2.65 -9.96
CA GLN A 201 13.49 -3.92 -9.26
C GLN A 201 12.36 -4.76 -9.90
N ASN A 202 12.72 -5.96 -10.33
CA ASN A 202 11.73 -6.91 -10.83
C ASN A 202 11.17 -7.74 -9.67
N TYR A 203 9.91 -7.52 -9.33
CA TYR A 203 9.20 -8.28 -8.29
C TYR A 203 8.77 -9.69 -8.72
N GLY A 204 9.03 -10.09 -9.98
CA GLY A 204 8.80 -11.46 -10.45
C GLY A 204 7.35 -11.90 -10.32
N GLN A 205 6.40 -11.03 -10.67
CA GLN A 205 4.96 -11.32 -10.57
C GLN A 205 4.52 -11.77 -9.15
N LEU A 206 5.02 -11.09 -8.12
CA LEU A 206 4.75 -11.39 -6.71
C LEU A 206 3.25 -11.43 -6.38
N ILE A 207 2.44 -10.62 -7.06
CA ILE A 207 0.97 -10.63 -6.94
C ILE A 207 0.41 -12.00 -7.33
N ASP A 208 0.85 -12.54 -8.46
CA ASP A 208 0.35 -13.84 -8.96
C ASP A 208 0.80 -14.99 -8.06
N HIS A 209 2.02 -14.92 -7.51
CA HIS A 209 2.50 -15.88 -6.52
C HIS A 209 1.67 -15.84 -5.23
N ALA A 210 1.41 -14.65 -4.69
CA ALA A 210 0.61 -14.45 -3.50
C ALA A 210 -0.85 -14.88 -3.71
N ALA A 211 -1.44 -14.60 -4.88
CA ALA A 211 -2.79 -15.02 -5.22
C ALA A 211 -2.94 -16.56 -5.27
N ARG A 212 -1.95 -17.27 -5.85
CA ARG A 212 -1.92 -18.74 -5.82
C ARG A 212 -1.87 -19.30 -4.40
N SER A 213 -1.22 -18.59 -3.48
CA SER A 213 -1.20 -18.92 -2.05
C SER A 213 -2.44 -18.39 -1.31
N GLN A 214 -3.46 -17.92 -2.02
CA GLN A 214 -4.71 -17.36 -1.46
C GLN A 214 -4.51 -16.17 -0.50
N MET A 215 -3.38 -15.48 -0.57
CA MET A 215 -3.16 -14.25 0.19
C MET A 215 -4.00 -13.10 -0.35
N GLY A 216 -4.46 -12.23 0.53
CA GLY A 216 -5.07 -10.95 0.14
C GLY A 216 -3.99 -9.98 -0.34
N ILE A 217 -4.20 -9.36 -1.50
CA ILE A 217 -3.22 -8.44 -2.09
C ILE A 217 -3.71 -7.00 -1.96
N ILE A 218 -2.88 -6.17 -1.36
CA ILE A 218 -3.11 -4.74 -1.18
C ILE A 218 -2.10 -4.00 -2.06
N GLY A 219 -2.59 -3.33 -3.10
CA GLY A 219 -1.75 -2.51 -3.98
C GLY A 219 -1.31 -1.23 -3.27
N ILE A 220 0.00 -1.01 -3.14
CA ILE A 220 0.57 0.21 -2.57
C ILE A 220 1.38 0.97 -3.62
N ARG A 221 1.72 2.24 -3.30
CA ARG A 221 2.45 3.13 -4.21
C ARG A 221 1.74 3.31 -5.56
N VAL A 222 0.42 3.23 -5.57
CA VAL A 222 -0.42 3.33 -6.76
C VAL A 222 -0.11 4.59 -7.58
N LEU A 223 0.10 5.72 -6.92
CA LEU A 223 0.48 6.99 -7.54
C LEU A 223 2.01 7.23 -7.52
N ALA A 224 2.86 6.21 -7.29
CA ALA A 224 4.32 6.38 -7.15
C ALA A 224 4.70 7.52 -6.19
N GLY A 225 4.02 7.60 -5.03
CA GLY A 225 4.23 8.68 -4.07
C GLY A 225 3.67 10.05 -4.49
N GLY A 226 2.88 10.10 -5.56
CA GLY A 226 2.29 11.29 -6.17
C GLY A 226 2.91 11.65 -7.53
N ALA A 227 4.01 11.03 -7.94
CA ALA A 227 4.68 11.32 -9.22
C ALA A 227 3.77 11.03 -10.42
N LEU A 228 2.91 10.02 -10.35
CA LEU A 228 1.92 9.69 -11.39
C LEU A 228 0.74 10.68 -11.47
N SER A 229 0.81 11.82 -10.79
CA SER A 229 -0.01 12.98 -11.15
C SER A 229 0.55 13.77 -12.35
N GLY A 230 1.80 13.50 -12.75
CA GLY A 230 2.52 14.27 -13.76
C GLY A 230 3.00 15.64 -13.27
N SER A 231 2.89 15.93 -11.97
CA SER A 231 3.28 17.21 -11.35
C SER A 231 4.26 17.02 -10.21
N ALA A 232 5.27 17.87 -10.18
CA ALA A 232 6.20 17.96 -9.05
C ALA A 232 5.60 18.76 -7.86
N ALA A 233 4.55 19.54 -8.10
CA ALA A 233 3.87 20.30 -7.05
C ALA A 233 3.14 19.37 -6.10
N ARG A 234 3.26 19.63 -4.79
CA ARG A 234 2.68 18.80 -3.75
C ARG A 234 1.72 19.62 -2.88
N HIS A 235 0.64 18.98 -2.48
CA HIS A 235 -0.29 19.59 -1.52
C HIS A 235 0.43 19.93 -0.20
N PRO A 236 0.07 21.03 0.52
CA PRO A 236 0.69 21.38 1.80
C PRO A 236 0.64 20.26 2.85
N ASN A 237 -0.47 19.51 2.91
CA ASN A 237 -0.59 18.35 3.80
C ASN A 237 0.28 17.16 3.36
N ALA A 238 0.67 17.05 2.08
CA ALA A 238 1.48 15.95 1.59
C ALA A 238 2.92 16.02 2.09
N LEU A 239 3.59 14.86 2.17
CA LEU A 239 5.03 14.81 2.47
C LEU A 239 5.79 15.51 1.36
N GLN A 240 6.58 16.54 1.69
CA GLN A 240 7.26 17.39 0.70
C GLN A 240 8.43 16.67 0.01
N ILE A 241 9.11 15.78 0.72
CA ILE A 241 10.23 14.98 0.19
C ILE A 241 9.83 13.50 0.19
N VAL A 242 9.64 12.92 -0.99
CA VAL A 242 9.26 11.51 -1.14
C VAL A 242 10.41 10.75 -1.81
N LYS A 243 10.83 9.67 -1.17
CA LYS A 243 11.78 8.73 -1.80
C LYS A 243 11.02 7.76 -2.69
N PRO A 244 11.48 7.54 -3.94
CA PRO A 244 10.98 6.46 -4.78
C PRO A 244 11.10 5.09 -4.10
N ILE A 245 10.21 4.18 -4.48
CA ILE A 245 10.30 2.77 -4.07
C ILE A 245 10.25 1.93 -5.33
N ALA A 246 11.36 1.24 -5.60
CA ALA A 246 11.51 0.37 -6.75
C ALA A 246 11.19 1.05 -8.10
N SER A 247 11.51 2.35 -8.22
CA SER A 247 11.31 3.18 -9.40
C SER A 247 12.52 4.09 -9.64
N GLY A 248 12.36 5.34 -10.06
CA GLY A 248 13.42 6.26 -10.39
C GLY A 248 14.41 6.57 -9.26
N ARG A 249 15.41 7.40 -9.56
CA ARG A 249 16.45 7.81 -8.60
C ARG A 249 15.90 8.74 -7.53
N ASP A 250 15.00 9.63 -7.92
CA ASP A 250 14.33 10.60 -7.06
C ASP A 250 12.91 10.88 -7.55
N PHE A 251 12.17 11.72 -6.82
CA PHE A 251 10.78 12.03 -7.14
C PHE A 251 10.63 12.73 -8.49
N THR A 252 11.59 13.58 -8.88
CA THR A 252 11.57 14.29 -10.16
C THR A 252 11.73 13.32 -11.32
N ASP A 253 12.66 12.35 -11.20
CA ASP A 253 12.84 11.27 -12.19
C ASP A 253 11.53 10.46 -12.37
N ASP A 254 10.81 10.16 -11.27
CA ASP A 254 9.51 9.50 -11.36
C ASP A 254 8.43 10.37 -12.02
N VAL A 255 8.42 11.70 -11.81
CA VAL A 255 7.52 12.63 -12.50
C VAL A 255 7.82 12.70 -14.00
N GLU A 256 9.09 12.75 -14.39
CA GLU A 256 9.49 12.71 -15.81
C GLU A 256 9.04 11.40 -16.46
N ARG A 257 9.19 10.28 -15.77
CA ARG A 257 8.73 8.96 -16.24
C ARG A 257 7.21 8.87 -16.38
N ALA A 258 6.46 9.55 -15.51
CA ALA A 258 5.00 9.62 -15.61
C ALA A 258 4.56 10.20 -16.98
N CYS A 259 5.33 11.12 -17.57
CA CYS A 259 5.04 11.69 -18.89
C CYS A 259 5.01 10.64 -20.01
N HIS A 260 5.70 9.50 -19.87
CA HIS A 260 5.65 8.42 -20.85
C HIS A 260 4.25 7.78 -20.98
N PHE A 261 3.36 8.04 -20.03
CA PHE A 261 1.99 7.53 -20.02
C PHE A 261 0.97 8.57 -20.49
N ASN A 262 1.39 9.80 -20.94
CA ASN A 262 0.50 10.85 -21.42
C ASN A 262 -0.35 10.42 -22.60
N PHE A 263 0.10 9.46 -23.40
CA PHE A 263 -0.69 8.88 -24.50
C PHE A 263 -2.05 8.33 -24.02
N LEU A 264 -2.16 7.90 -22.74
CA LEU A 264 -3.43 7.43 -22.18
C LEU A 264 -4.48 8.55 -22.12
N VAL A 265 -4.02 9.80 -21.90
CA VAL A 265 -4.86 11.01 -21.91
C VAL A 265 -5.10 11.49 -23.34
N GLU A 266 -4.05 11.56 -24.15
CA GLU A 266 -4.08 12.01 -25.55
C GLU A 266 -5.01 11.13 -26.41
N GLU A 267 -4.95 9.81 -26.22
CA GLU A 267 -5.80 8.82 -26.87
C GLU A 267 -7.19 8.66 -26.16
N ARG A 268 -7.49 9.49 -25.15
CA ARG A 268 -8.78 9.57 -24.43
C ARG A 268 -9.22 8.28 -23.72
N TYR A 269 -8.28 7.47 -23.26
CA TYR A 269 -8.58 6.32 -22.38
C TYR A 269 -8.93 6.76 -20.95
N VAL A 270 -8.35 7.89 -20.53
CA VAL A 270 -8.51 8.48 -19.19
C VAL A 270 -8.53 10.00 -19.31
N SER A 271 -9.00 10.70 -18.27
CA SER A 271 -9.02 12.16 -18.20
C SER A 271 -7.68 12.75 -17.73
N ASP A 272 -6.93 12.03 -16.91
CA ASP A 272 -5.60 12.41 -16.43
C ASP A 272 -4.79 11.18 -15.98
N LEU A 273 -3.53 11.40 -15.57
CA LEU A 273 -2.63 10.32 -15.14
C LEU A 273 -3.01 9.73 -13.77
N VAL A 274 -3.71 10.47 -12.91
CA VAL A 274 -4.21 9.94 -11.62
C VAL A 274 -5.28 8.89 -11.88
N GLU A 275 -6.21 9.17 -12.81
CA GLU A 275 -7.19 8.18 -13.28
C GLU A 275 -6.49 6.94 -13.85
N ALA A 276 -5.49 7.16 -14.71
CA ALA A 276 -4.73 6.06 -15.30
C ALA A 276 -4.12 5.16 -14.22
N ALA A 277 -3.45 5.74 -13.22
CA ALA A 277 -2.76 4.99 -12.18
C ALA A 277 -3.73 4.21 -11.28
N ILE A 278 -4.82 4.82 -10.84
CA ILE A 278 -5.84 4.16 -10.00
C ILE A 278 -6.48 3.01 -10.77
N ARG A 279 -6.96 3.27 -12.00
CA ARG A 279 -7.62 2.27 -12.82
C ARG A 279 -6.69 1.15 -13.26
N PHE A 280 -5.41 1.44 -13.49
CA PHE A 280 -4.40 0.42 -13.73
C PHE A 280 -4.26 -0.52 -12.52
N ALA A 281 -4.10 0.00 -11.31
CA ALA A 281 -3.93 -0.82 -10.11
C ALA A 281 -5.12 -1.76 -9.89
N ILE A 282 -6.35 -1.29 -10.09
CA ILE A 282 -7.57 -2.11 -9.94
C ILE A 282 -7.86 -3.01 -11.14
N THR A 283 -7.13 -2.86 -12.25
CA THR A 283 -7.25 -3.75 -13.43
C THR A 283 -6.79 -5.17 -13.12
N LYS A 284 -5.76 -5.32 -12.28
CA LYS A 284 -5.31 -6.62 -11.79
C LYS A 284 -6.32 -7.15 -10.77
N VAL A 285 -7.10 -8.17 -11.15
CA VAL A 285 -8.22 -8.67 -10.35
C VAL A 285 -7.79 -9.26 -9.02
N GLU A 286 -6.56 -9.75 -8.94
CA GLU A 286 -5.93 -10.29 -7.73
C GLU A 286 -5.65 -9.19 -6.69
N VAL A 287 -5.51 -7.92 -7.10
CA VAL A 287 -5.40 -6.78 -6.17
C VAL A 287 -6.77 -6.54 -5.54
N SER A 288 -6.91 -6.88 -4.27
CA SER A 288 -8.18 -6.75 -3.53
C SER A 288 -8.54 -5.29 -3.31
N THR A 289 -7.55 -4.45 -2.97
CA THR A 289 -7.70 -3.01 -2.76
C THR A 289 -6.44 -2.26 -3.18
N ALA A 290 -6.61 -1.09 -3.79
CA ALA A 290 -5.54 -0.17 -4.16
C ALA A 290 -5.49 1.00 -3.17
N LEU A 291 -4.41 1.13 -2.39
CA LEU A 291 -4.26 2.18 -1.39
C LEU A 291 -3.82 3.49 -2.03
N VAL A 292 -4.60 4.53 -1.81
CA VAL A 292 -4.29 5.89 -2.24
C VAL A 292 -4.18 6.80 -1.01
N GLY A 293 -3.04 7.51 -0.88
CA GLY A 293 -2.86 8.55 0.13
C GLY A 293 -3.61 9.81 -0.26
N ILE A 294 -4.34 10.38 0.68
CA ILE A 294 -5.24 11.53 0.48
C ILE A 294 -4.69 12.74 1.24
N SER A 295 -4.73 13.92 0.62
CA SER A 295 -4.32 15.18 1.24
C SER A 295 -5.50 16.12 1.55
N ASP A 296 -6.62 15.99 0.82
CA ASP A 296 -7.83 16.80 0.98
C ASP A 296 -9.08 16.09 0.45
N LEU A 297 -10.25 16.75 0.60
CA LEU A 297 -11.53 16.23 0.16
C LEU A 297 -11.62 16.04 -1.36
N ALA A 298 -11.08 16.99 -2.13
CA ALA A 298 -11.16 16.95 -3.59
C ALA A 298 -10.41 15.74 -4.16
N GLN A 299 -9.21 15.44 -3.62
CA GLN A 299 -8.44 14.25 -4.00
C GLN A 299 -9.18 12.95 -3.65
N LEU A 300 -9.89 12.91 -2.51
CA LEU A 300 -10.70 11.74 -2.14
C LEU A 300 -11.82 11.51 -3.13
N GLU A 301 -12.62 12.54 -3.43
CA GLU A 301 -13.76 12.44 -4.33
C GLU A 301 -13.33 12.05 -5.74
N GLN A 302 -12.25 12.65 -6.24
CA GLN A 302 -11.65 12.33 -7.51
C GLN A 302 -11.16 10.87 -7.57
N ALA A 303 -10.44 10.40 -6.56
CA ALA A 303 -9.95 9.03 -6.48
C ALA A 303 -11.11 8.01 -6.46
N ALA A 304 -12.17 8.30 -5.71
CA ALA A 304 -13.37 7.46 -5.64
C ALA A 304 -14.13 7.43 -6.96
N GLU A 305 -14.27 8.57 -7.64
CA GLU A 305 -14.86 8.64 -8.98
C GLU A 305 -14.09 7.77 -9.96
N TYR A 306 -12.75 7.90 -10.00
CA TYR A 306 -11.90 7.12 -10.90
C TYR A 306 -11.96 5.62 -10.63
N ALA A 307 -11.95 5.22 -9.38
CA ALA A 307 -12.11 3.81 -9.00
C ALA A 307 -13.49 3.24 -9.43
N ASN A 308 -14.54 4.06 -9.37
CA ASN A 308 -15.89 3.67 -9.80
C ASN A 308 -16.01 3.51 -11.32
N ARG A 309 -15.18 4.17 -12.13
CA ARG A 309 -15.08 3.96 -13.59
C ARG A 309 -14.59 2.54 -13.92
N GLY A 310 -13.96 1.85 -12.96
CA GLY A 310 -13.48 0.48 -13.10
C GLY A 310 -12.13 0.35 -13.83
N PRO A 311 -11.76 -0.86 -14.25
CA PRO A 311 -10.49 -1.16 -14.89
C PRO A 311 -10.20 -0.33 -16.15
N LEU A 312 -8.92 -0.22 -16.53
CA LEU A 312 -8.53 0.31 -17.83
C LEU A 312 -9.07 -0.60 -18.95
N PRO A 313 -9.45 -0.03 -20.11
CA PRO A 313 -9.89 -0.84 -21.25
C PRO A 313 -8.73 -1.68 -21.83
N PRO A 314 -9.03 -2.83 -22.47
CA PRO A 314 -8.01 -3.73 -23.01
C PRO A 314 -7.04 -3.06 -24.00
N GLU A 315 -7.52 -2.06 -24.76
CA GLU A 315 -6.70 -1.28 -25.69
C GLU A 315 -5.60 -0.51 -24.97
N ALA A 316 -5.95 0.18 -23.88
CA ALA A 316 -4.97 0.90 -23.05
C ALA A 316 -3.93 -0.04 -22.48
N LEU A 317 -4.34 -1.23 -22.03
CA LEU A 317 -3.41 -2.24 -21.51
C LEU A 317 -2.45 -2.78 -22.57
N ARG A 318 -2.92 -2.98 -23.81
CA ARG A 318 -2.05 -3.34 -24.94
C ARG A 318 -1.01 -2.26 -25.23
N ARG A 319 -1.42 -0.99 -25.18
CA ARG A 319 -0.51 0.15 -25.36
C ARG A 319 0.52 0.23 -24.23
N LEU A 320 0.11 0.06 -22.96
CA LEU A 320 1.00 0.03 -21.82
C LEU A 320 2.02 -1.10 -21.93
N ASN A 321 1.60 -2.32 -22.28
CA ASN A 321 2.52 -3.45 -22.47
C ASN A 321 3.59 -3.13 -23.51
N LYS A 322 3.23 -2.45 -24.61
CA LYS A 322 4.22 -2.03 -25.62
C LYS A 322 5.23 -1.06 -25.01
N VAL A 323 4.78 -0.05 -24.26
CA VAL A 323 5.68 0.91 -23.59
C VAL A 323 6.67 0.21 -22.66
N TRP A 324 6.21 -0.75 -21.85
CA TRP A 324 7.11 -1.49 -20.94
C TRP A 324 8.07 -2.42 -21.67
N MET A 325 7.66 -3.01 -22.80
CA MET A 325 8.52 -3.86 -23.63
C MET A 325 9.59 -3.05 -24.37
N ASP A 326 9.30 -1.80 -24.72
CA ASP A 326 10.21 -0.89 -25.44
C ASP A 326 11.18 -0.15 -24.47
N GLN A 327 10.99 -0.23 -23.15
CA GLN A 327 11.90 0.37 -22.18
C GLN A 327 13.23 -0.39 -22.14
N THR A 328 14.16 0.04 -22.99
CA THR A 328 15.55 -0.43 -22.97
C THR A 328 16.26 0.11 -21.70
N PRO A 329 17.20 -0.64 -21.10
CA PRO A 329 18.00 -0.13 -20.00
C PRO A 329 18.68 1.17 -20.42
N ILE A 330 18.56 2.22 -19.60
CA ILE A 330 19.41 3.40 -19.76
C ILE A 330 20.85 2.88 -19.53
N LYS A 331 21.65 2.87 -20.60
CA LYS A 331 23.07 2.57 -20.50
C LYS A 331 23.65 3.54 -19.46
N SER A 332 24.11 2.98 -18.34
CA SER A 332 24.82 3.69 -17.26
C SER A 332 26.07 4.38 -17.76
#